data_47d4f866805fa5cee67ec93391e25625
#
_entry.id   47d4f866805fa5cee67ec93391e25625
#
_cell.length_a   1.000
_cell.length_b   1.000
_cell.length_c   1.000
_cell.angle_alpha   90.00
_cell.angle_beta   90.00
_cell.angle_gamma   90.00
#
_symmetry.space_group_name_H-M   'P 1'
#
loop_
_entity.id
_entity.type
_entity.pdbx_description
1 polymer ?
#
loop_
_entity_poly.entity_id
_entity_poly.type
_entity_poly.pdbx_seq_one_letter_code
_entity_poly.pdbx_strand_id
1 'polypeptide(L)'
;MYIHTTIMRQIKRIHKAEYRPIADLVTYSPMPTRSLQQIDPFIFLNHHGFQTYPERNQGLPFGPHPHRGMETVTFILEGDIMHKDSSGHESVIGPGGVQYMTAGSGLIHAEVSSSDFKRNGGDLEILQLWLNLPAAKKMITPNYIGLQQEDIPTFDLDGGKVKVQQLFGEWNGVEGAFEGTFPITMCTIYLEKEGKFEKEISAEENIFFYIVRGELNVNGTEVMFRNLVEFGNSGQKIQVEALEEAVLILGHALPFNEPMVAQGPFVMNTQQQIQEAYADYQAGKFGAWNH
;
A
#
# COMPACT_ATOMS: atom_id res chain seq x y z
N MET A 1 34.00 -11.48 -22.22
CA MET A 1 33.32 -10.68 -21.22
C MET A 1 32.05 -10.15 -21.87
N TYR A 2 30.91 -10.82 -21.67
CA TYR A 2 29.61 -10.32 -22.19
C TYR A 2 29.18 -9.16 -21.30
N ILE A 3 29.16 -7.97 -21.86
CA ILE A 3 28.51 -6.82 -21.23
C ILE A 3 27.01 -7.13 -21.28
N HIS A 4 26.43 -7.63 -20.20
CA HIS A 4 24.98 -7.67 -20.05
C HIS A 4 24.50 -6.22 -19.97
N THR A 5 24.11 -5.68 -21.10
CA THR A 5 23.43 -4.38 -21.13
C THR A 5 22.04 -4.62 -20.52
N THR A 6 21.85 -4.27 -19.25
CA THR A 6 20.54 -4.38 -18.58
C THR A 6 19.56 -3.45 -19.29
N ILE A 7 18.51 -4.03 -19.88
CA ILE A 7 17.52 -3.30 -20.68
C ILE A 7 16.57 -2.57 -19.71
N MET A 8 16.29 -1.30 -20.00
CA MET A 8 15.32 -0.51 -19.22
C MET A 8 13.93 -1.15 -19.27
N ARG A 9 13.26 -1.22 -18.12
CA ARG A 9 11.89 -1.70 -18.01
C ARG A 9 10.95 -0.75 -18.76
N GLN A 10 10.19 -1.27 -19.69
CA GLN A 10 9.28 -0.46 -20.50
C GLN A 10 8.10 0.05 -19.64
N ILE A 11 7.83 1.36 -19.67
CA ILE A 11 6.57 1.92 -19.19
C ILE A 11 5.48 1.55 -20.19
N LYS A 12 4.46 0.83 -19.73
CA LYS A 12 3.30 0.44 -20.52
C LYS A 12 2.27 1.56 -20.55
N ARG A 13 1.99 2.15 -19.38
CA ARG A 13 1.00 3.21 -19.22
C ARG A 13 1.19 3.96 -17.90
N ILE A 14 0.77 5.22 -17.87
CA ILE A 14 0.66 6.03 -16.67
C ILE A 14 -0.82 6.25 -16.38
N HIS A 15 -1.25 5.91 -15.17
CA HIS A 15 -2.65 5.99 -14.72
C HIS A 15 -2.78 7.09 -13.68
N LYS A 16 -3.51 8.14 -14.01
CA LYS A 16 -3.84 9.20 -13.05
C LYS A 16 -4.89 8.71 -12.08
N ALA A 17 -4.68 8.96 -10.79
CA ALA A 17 -5.67 8.64 -9.76
C ALA A 17 -6.96 9.42 -9.97
N GLU A 18 -8.10 8.74 -9.83
CA GLU A 18 -9.43 9.33 -9.94
C GLU A 18 -9.84 9.95 -8.58
N TYR A 19 -10.34 11.17 -8.59
CA TYR A 19 -10.89 11.80 -7.38
C TYR A 19 -12.22 11.12 -6.99
N ARG A 20 -12.24 10.49 -5.81
CA ARG A 20 -13.38 9.74 -5.27
C ARG A 20 -13.53 10.01 -3.77
N PRO A 21 -14.01 11.19 -3.35
CA PRO A 21 -14.10 11.53 -1.93
C PRO A 21 -15.00 10.57 -1.16
N ILE A 22 -14.64 10.32 0.12
CA ILE A 22 -15.40 9.50 1.05
C ILE A 22 -15.90 10.41 2.17
N ALA A 23 -17.18 10.75 2.18
CA ALA A 23 -17.74 11.81 3.00
C ALA A 23 -16.97 13.13 2.77
N ASP A 24 -16.37 13.71 3.80
CA ASP A 24 -15.52 14.91 3.74
C ASP A 24 -14.03 14.61 3.52
N LEU A 25 -13.66 13.32 3.48
CA LEU A 25 -12.28 12.89 3.27
C LEU A 25 -11.90 12.97 1.80
N VAL A 26 -10.92 13.82 1.50
CA VAL A 26 -10.29 13.90 0.17
C VAL A 26 -9.66 12.55 -0.15
N THR A 27 -10.10 11.93 -1.23
CA THR A 27 -9.60 10.61 -1.63
C THR A 27 -9.34 10.57 -3.13
N TYR A 28 -8.20 9.99 -3.50
CA TYR A 28 -7.82 9.66 -4.86
C TYR A 28 -7.62 8.15 -4.97
N SER A 29 -8.21 7.53 -6.00
CA SER A 29 -8.13 6.09 -6.25
C SER A 29 -7.42 5.83 -7.57
N PRO A 30 -6.14 5.43 -7.56
CA PRO A 30 -5.45 5.05 -8.79
C PRO A 30 -5.82 3.64 -9.26
N MET A 31 -6.32 2.77 -8.35
CA MET A 31 -6.66 1.37 -8.63
C MET A 31 -7.69 0.83 -7.61
N PRO A 32 -8.81 0.15 -8.06
CA PRO A 32 -9.18 -0.10 -9.44
C PRO A 32 -9.83 1.12 -10.13
N THR A 33 -9.54 1.25 -11.43
CA THR A 33 -10.17 2.23 -12.32
C THR A 33 -10.65 1.53 -13.59
N ARG A 34 -11.31 2.27 -14.49
CA ARG A 34 -11.67 1.71 -15.81
C ARG A 34 -10.45 1.30 -16.63
N SER A 35 -9.32 1.98 -16.44
CA SER A 35 -8.09 1.75 -17.21
C SER A 35 -7.14 0.75 -16.56
N LEU A 36 -7.29 0.48 -15.27
CA LEU A 36 -6.44 -0.43 -14.50
C LEU A 36 -7.27 -1.10 -13.40
N GLN A 37 -7.51 -2.40 -13.54
CA GLN A 37 -8.26 -3.16 -12.54
C GLN A 37 -7.37 -3.61 -11.39
N GLN A 38 -6.16 -4.08 -11.70
CA GLN A 38 -5.18 -4.55 -10.72
C GLN A 38 -3.79 -4.66 -11.36
N ILE A 39 -2.78 -4.77 -10.51
CA ILE A 39 -1.41 -5.21 -10.85
C ILE A 39 -1.13 -6.42 -9.94
N ASP A 40 -1.55 -7.62 -10.32
CA ASP A 40 -1.48 -8.83 -9.48
C ASP A 40 -0.10 -8.98 -8.81
N PRO A 41 0.04 -9.07 -7.45
CA PRO A 41 -1.02 -9.21 -6.46
C PRO A 41 -1.53 -7.89 -5.83
N PHE A 42 -1.18 -6.73 -6.34
CA PHE A 42 -1.65 -5.42 -5.88
C PHE A 42 -3.04 -5.16 -6.50
N ILE A 43 -4.07 -5.00 -5.67
CA ILE A 43 -5.48 -5.05 -6.14
C ILE A 43 -6.30 -3.79 -5.87
N PHE A 44 -5.83 -2.94 -4.97
CA PHE A 44 -6.55 -1.72 -4.60
C PHE A 44 -5.59 -0.70 -4.00
N LEU A 45 -5.78 0.57 -4.30
CA LEU A 45 -5.11 1.68 -3.62
C LEU A 45 -6.09 2.85 -3.47
N ASN A 46 -6.22 3.34 -2.25
CA ASN A 46 -6.73 4.67 -1.97
C ASN A 46 -5.63 5.55 -1.37
N HIS A 47 -5.57 6.78 -1.83
CA HIS A 47 -4.72 7.84 -1.30
C HIS A 47 -5.64 8.92 -0.70
N HIS A 48 -5.68 9.00 0.62
CA HIS A 48 -6.47 9.95 1.40
C HIS A 48 -5.64 11.17 1.73
N GLY A 49 -6.10 12.35 1.35
CA GLY A 49 -5.42 13.61 1.57
C GLY A 49 -4.63 14.08 0.31
N PHE A 50 -3.68 14.95 0.45
CA PHE A 50 -3.38 15.77 1.63
C PHE A 50 -4.58 16.63 2.03
N GLN A 51 -4.90 16.70 3.34
CA GLN A 51 -6.03 17.45 3.87
C GLN A 51 -5.71 17.93 5.30
N THR A 52 -6.02 19.18 5.64
CA THR A 52 -5.89 19.71 7.00
C THR A 52 -7.23 19.65 7.71
N TYR A 53 -7.29 18.98 8.86
CA TYR A 53 -8.47 18.92 9.71
C TYR A 53 -8.45 20.02 10.77
N PRO A 54 -9.59 20.67 11.04
CA PRO A 54 -9.69 21.64 12.12
C PRO A 54 -9.65 20.94 13.49
N GLU A 55 -9.49 21.72 14.54
CA GLU A 55 -9.72 21.25 15.91
C GLU A 55 -11.16 20.72 16.08
N ARG A 56 -11.34 19.73 16.95
CA ARG A 56 -12.64 19.09 17.27
C ARG A 56 -13.34 18.48 16.06
N ASN A 57 -12.56 17.86 15.18
CA ASN A 57 -13.05 17.16 14.00
C ASN A 57 -13.58 15.74 14.35
N GLN A 58 -14.21 15.08 13.36
CA GLN A 58 -14.72 13.72 13.53
C GLN A 58 -13.67 12.64 13.21
N GLY A 59 -12.53 13.02 12.60
CA GLY A 59 -11.48 12.10 12.16
C GLY A 59 -11.88 11.27 10.94
N LEU A 60 -11.13 10.19 10.74
CA LEU A 60 -11.35 9.25 9.64
C LEU A 60 -12.69 8.52 9.75
N PRO A 61 -13.42 8.31 8.63
CA PRO A 61 -14.76 7.74 8.62
C PRO A 61 -14.81 6.21 8.61
N PHE A 62 -13.69 5.51 8.90
CA PHE A 62 -13.59 4.05 8.74
C PHE A 62 -13.89 3.33 10.07
N GLY A 63 -15.16 3.41 10.49
CA GLY A 63 -15.67 2.62 11.62
C GLY A 63 -15.60 1.11 11.37
N PRO A 64 -16.10 0.27 12.32
CA PRO A 64 -16.00 -1.18 12.24
C PRO A 64 -16.52 -1.76 10.93
N HIS A 65 -15.68 -2.53 10.24
CA HIS A 65 -16.01 -3.20 8.99
C HIS A 65 -15.18 -4.49 8.82
N PRO A 66 -15.73 -5.51 8.11
CA PRO A 66 -15.03 -6.78 7.94
C PRO A 66 -14.08 -6.79 6.76
N HIS A 67 -13.10 -7.72 6.78
CA HIS A 67 -12.32 -8.14 5.61
C HIS A 67 -12.11 -9.64 5.61
N ARG A 68 -11.92 -10.26 4.42
CA ARG A 68 -11.51 -11.65 4.24
C ARG A 68 -10.72 -11.84 2.94
N GLY A 69 -9.69 -12.71 2.98
CA GLY A 69 -8.99 -13.22 1.81
C GLY A 69 -7.98 -12.28 1.18
N MET A 70 -7.56 -11.24 1.91
CA MET A 70 -6.63 -10.21 1.45
C MET A 70 -5.83 -9.66 2.63
N GLU A 71 -4.90 -8.78 2.31
CA GLU A 71 -4.10 -8.03 3.28
C GLU A 71 -4.19 -6.54 3.00
N THR A 72 -3.99 -5.72 4.02
CA THR A 72 -3.85 -4.27 3.88
C THR A 72 -2.48 -3.82 4.33
N VAL A 73 -1.89 -2.88 3.59
CA VAL A 73 -0.72 -2.09 4.00
C VAL A 73 -1.16 -0.64 4.04
N THR A 74 -1.13 -0.03 5.21
CA THR A 74 -1.55 1.36 5.41
C THR A 74 -0.33 2.20 5.73
N PHE A 75 -0.04 3.18 4.87
CA PHE A 75 1.08 4.12 5.00
C PHE A 75 0.56 5.41 5.61
N ILE A 76 1.10 5.83 6.73
CA ILE A 76 0.75 7.09 7.39
C ILE A 76 1.85 8.10 7.06
N LEU A 77 1.57 9.07 6.18
CA LEU A 77 2.52 10.11 5.84
C LEU A 77 2.35 11.35 6.72
N GLU A 78 1.11 11.70 7.01
CA GLU A 78 0.75 12.77 7.95
C GLU A 78 -0.45 12.33 8.80
N GLY A 79 -0.54 12.84 10.02
CA GLY A 79 -1.59 12.52 10.97
C GLY A 79 -1.37 11.19 11.68
N ASP A 80 -2.45 10.53 12.04
CA ASP A 80 -2.39 9.23 12.70
C ASP A 80 -3.54 8.31 12.30
N ILE A 81 -3.35 7.00 12.54
CA ILE A 81 -4.43 6.02 12.52
C ILE A 81 -4.43 5.24 13.84
N MET A 82 -5.59 5.17 14.48
CA MET A 82 -5.89 4.22 15.52
C MET A 82 -6.55 3.00 14.88
N HIS A 83 -5.86 1.86 14.91
CA HIS A 83 -6.39 0.55 14.55
C HIS A 83 -6.94 -0.15 15.78
N LYS A 84 -8.06 -0.84 15.59
CA LYS A 84 -8.62 -1.80 16.54
C LYS A 84 -9.26 -2.93 15.78
N ASP A 85 -9.08 -4.18 16.23
CA ASP A 85 -9.67 -5.34 15.54
C ASP A 85 -10.33 -6.36 16.48
N SER A 86 -11.10 -7.28 15.88
CA SER A 86 -11.80 -8.35 16.61
C SER A 86 -10.88 -9.44 17.15
N SER A 87 -9.59 -9.43 16.81
CA SER A 87 -8.56 -10.31 17.37
C SER A 87 -7.93 -9.75 18.65
N GLY A 88 -8.26 -8.50 19.00
CA GLY A 88 -7.81 -7.82 20.22
C GLY A 88 -6.57 -6.93 20.04
N HIS A 89 -6.13 -6.67 18.83
CA HIS A 89 -5.08 -5.69 18.59
C HIS A 89 -5.63 -4.26 18.65
N GLU A 90 -4.87 -3.38 19.25
CA GLU A 90 -5.13 -1.95 19.29
C GLU A 90 -3.81 -1.18 19.24
N SER A 91 -3.71 -0.18 18.37
CA SER A 91 -2.53 0.67 18.25
C SER A 91 -2.87 2.03 17.68
N VAL A 92 -2.03 3.02 17.93
CA VAL A 92 -2.02 4.31 17.24
C VAL A 92 -0.67 4.45 16.55
N ILE A 93 -0.69 4.58 15.22
CA ILE A 93 0.50 4.75 14.40
C ILE A 93 0.52 6.17 13.85
N GLY A 94 1.64 6.85 14.07
CA GLY A 94 1.87 8.23 13.65
C GLY A 94 2.57 8.36 12.29
N PRO A 95 2.98 9.59 11.92
CA PRO A 95 3.60 9.89 10.63
C PRO A 95 4.87 9.06 10.39
N GLY A 96 5.06 8.61 9.15
CA GLY A 96 6.16 7.74 8.73
C GLY A 96 5.99 6.28 9.14
N GLY A 97 5.02 5.96 9.98
CA GLY A 97 4.71 4.58 10.38
C GLY A 97 3.85 3.84 9.36
N VAL A 98 3.77 2.53 9.52
CA VAL A 98 3.05 1.63 8.61
C VAL A 98 2.30 0.56 9.40
N GLN A 99 1.08 0.24 8.94
CA GLN A 99 0.30 -0.88 9.45
C GLN A 99 0.22 -1.97 8.38
N TYR A 100 0.42 -3.21 8.81
CA TYR A 100 0.24 -4.40 7.99
C TYR A 100 -0.75 -5.34 8.65
N MET A 101 -1.86 -5.63 7.97
CA MET A 101 -2.92 -6.49 8.47
C MET A 101 -3.21 -7.59 7.47
N THR A 102 -3.13 -8.83 7.93
CA THR A 102 -3.62 -10.00 7.21
C THR A 102 -5.05 -10.27 7.64
N ALA A 103 -6.03 -10.07 6.75
CA ALA A 103 -7.42 -10.39 7.04
C ALA A 103 -7.68 -11.91 7.01
N GLY A 104 -7.01 -12.65 6.13
CA GLY A 104 -7.04 -14.12 6.10
C GLY A 104 -8.45 -14.69 6.12
N SER A 105 -8.75 -15.53 7.12
CA SER A 105 -10.05 -16.18 7.28
C SER A 105 -11.19 -15.24 7.68
N GLY A 106 -10.88 -13.99 8.02
CA GLY A 106 -11.83 -12.94 8.32
C GLY A 106 -11.63 -12.31 9.71
N LEU A 107 -11.72 -11.00 9.75
CA LEU A 107 -11.75 -10.19 10.97
C LEU A 107 -12.63 -8.95 10.76
N ILE A 108 -12.98 -8.29 11.85
CA ILE A 108 -13.59 -6.95 11.86
C ILE A 108 -12.56 -5.98 12.40
N HIS A 109 -12.34 -4.86 11.72
CA HIS A 109 -11.47 -3.80 12.21
C HIS A 109 -12.07 -2.41 12.02
N ALA A 110 -11.50 -1.42 12.73
CA ALA A 110 -11.72 0.00 12.50
C ALA A 110 -10.38 0.71 12.36
N GLU A 111 -10.34 1.67 11.44
CA GLU A 111 -9.22 2.57 11.21
C GLU A 111 -9.71 4.00 11.34
N VAL A 112 -9.58 4.57 12.53
CA VAL A 112 -10.09 5.90 12.87
C VAL A 112 -8.95 6.79 13.36
N SER A 113 -9.14 8.10 13.37
CA SER A 113 -8.17 9.00 13.98
C SER A 113 -8.17 8.87 15.50
N SER A 114 -7.00 9.09 16.13
CA SER A 114 -6.87 9.12 17.59
C SER A 114 -7.72 10.20 18.23
N SER A 115 -7.92 10.10 19.54
CA SER A 115 -8.61 11.13 20.32
C SER A 115 -7.85 12.46 20.30
N ASP A 116 -6.51 12.40 20.22
CA ASP A 116 -5.66 13.58 20.18
C ASP A 116 -5.78 14.30 18.83
N PHE A 117 -5.74 13.57 17.72
CA PHE A 117 -5.97 14.14 16.37
C PHE A 117 -7.37 14.75 16.26
N LYS A 118 -8.39 14.06 16.75
CA LYS A 118 -9.76 14.60 16.75
C LYS A 118 -9.89 15.89 17.54
N ARG A 119 -9.16 16.03 18.66
CA ARG A 119 -9.17 17.22 19.50
C ARG A 119 -8.41 18.38 18.88
N ASN A 120 -7.23 18.11 18.37
CA ASN A 120 -6.26 19.15 17.97
C ASN A 120 -6.31 19.48 16.48
N GLY A 121 -6.86 18.60 15.65
CA GLY A 121 -6.74 18.69 14.20
C GLY A 121 -5.31 18.45 13.72
N GLY A 122 -5.04 18.85 12.50
CA GLY A 122 -3.73 18.73 11.86
C GLY A 122 -3.81 18.20 10.44
N ASP A 123 -2.66 18.02 9.84
CA ASP A 123 -2.54 17.48 8.49
C ASP A 123 -2.75 15.96 8.49
N LEU A 124 -3.35 15.46 7.40
CA LEU A 124 -3.60 14.05 7.21
C LEU A 124 -3.29 13.66 5.77
N GLU A 125 -2.42 12.67 5.61
CA GLU A 125 -2.19 12.00 4.35
C GLU A 125 -1.86 10.53 4.59
N ILE A 126 -2.72 9.66 4.10
CA ILE A 126 -2.69 8.22 4.37
C ILE A 126 -2.97 7.46 3.07
N LEU A 127 -2.25 6.39 2.85
CA LEU A 127 -2.54 5.49 1.73
C LEU A 127 -2.90 4.11 2.27
N GLN A 128 -3.91 3.50 1.67
CA GLN A 128 -4.27 2.11 1.94
C GLN A 128 -4.17 1.28 0.67
N LEU A 129 -3.24 0.35 0.68
CA LEU A 129 -3.00 -0.63 -0.38
C LEU A 129 -3.56 -1.99 0.05
N TRP A 130 -4.27 -2.66 -0.85
CA TRP A 130 -4.67 -4.05 -0.64
C TRP A 130 -3.82 -4.98 -1.49
N LEU A 131 -3.34 -6.03 -0.83
CA LEU A 131 -2.63 -7.13 -1.44
C LEU A 131 -3.57 -8.34 -1.51
N ASN A 132 -3.64 -8.99 -2.66
CA ASN A 132 -4.32 -10.27 -2.78
C ASN A 132 -3.54 -11.35 -2.02
N LEU A 133 -4.22 -12.35 -1.49
CA LEU A 133 -3.59 -13.58 -1.00
C LEU A 133 -3.72 -14.68 -2.04
N PRO A 134 -2.70 -15.53 -2.21
CA PRO A 134 -2.85 -16.73 -3.05
C PRO A 134 -3.92 -17.65 -2.47
N ALA A 135 -4.60 -18.42 -3.31
CA ALA A 135 -5.73 -19.27 -2.94
C ALA A 135 -5.45 -20.13 -1.69
N ALA A 136 -4.24 -20.71 -1.62
CA ALA A 136 -3.82 -21.54 -0.50
C ALA A 136 -3.69 -20.78 0.85
N LYS A 137 -3.62 -19.44 0.82
CA LYS A 137 -3.42 -18.60 2.01
C LYS A 137 -4.61 -17.69 2.33
N LYS A 138 -5.68 -17.70 1.54
CA LYS A 138 -6.86 -16.86 1.79
C LYS A 138 -7.57 -17.10 3.12
N MET A 139 -7.39 -18.27 3.70
CA MET A 139 -8.04 -18.67 4.95
C MET A 139 -7.08 -18.85 6.13
N ILE A 140 -5.89 -18.25 6.07
CA ILE A 140 -4.95 -18.25 7.20
C ILE A 140 -5.49 -17.40 8.35
N THR A 141 -4.92 -17.59 9.54
CA THR A 141 -5.30 -16.84 10.73
C THR A 141 -5.03 -15.34 10.53
N PRO A 142 -5.98 -14.47 10.89
CA PRO A 142 -5.77 -13.02 10.87
C PRO A 142 -4.60 -12.59 11.75
N ASN A 143 -3.88 -11.55 11.32
CA ASN A 143 -2.76 -10.97 12.05
C ASN A 143 -2.67 -9.47 11.80
N TYR A 144 -2.12 -8.74 12.76
CA TYR A 144 -1.88 -7.31 12.65
C TYR A 144 -0.52 -6.94 13.24
N ILE A 145 0.21 -6.07 12.54
CA ILE A 145 1.48 -5.48 13.00
C ILE A 145 1.44 -3.99 12.63
N GLY A 146 1.55 -3.13 13.64
CA GLY A 146 1.74 -1.69 13.45
C GLY A 146 3.13 -1.29 13.89
N LEU A 147 3.87 -0.54 13.06
CA LEU A 147 5.22 -0.06 13.35
C LEU A 147 5.27 1.46 13.25
N GLN A 148 5.94 2.09 14.20
CA GLN A 148 6.27 3.52 14.13
C GLN A 148 7.44 3.72 13.13
N GLN A 149 7.65 4.95 12.73
CA GLN A 149 8.72 5.30 11.77
C GLN A 149 10.10 4.79 12.20
N GLU A 150 10.43 4.91 13.47
CA GLU A 150 11.72 4.50 14.05
C GLU A 150 11.95 3.00 14.09
N ASP A 151 10.87 2.21 14.00
CA ASP A 151 10.94 0.74 14.01
C ASP A 151 11.14 0.16 12.59
N ILE A 152 11.08 0.98 11.55
CA ILE A 152 11.20 0.55 10.17
C ILE A 152 12.64 0.74 9.68
N PRO A 153 13.33 -0.32 9.21
CA PRO A 153 14.68 -0.22 8.68
C PRO A 153 14.78 0.77 7.52
N THR A 154 15.82 1.59 7.54
CA THR A 154 16.10 2.58 6.50
C THR A 154 17.52 2.49 6.00
N PHE A 155 17.75 2.89 4.75
CA PHE A 155 19.07 3.12 4.19
C PHE A 155 19.05 4.26 3.19
N ASP A 156 20.22 4.84 2.94
CA ASP A 156 20.38 5.97 2.05
C ASP A 156 21.05 5.54 0.73
N LEU A 157 20.63 6.18 -0.36
CA LEU A 157 21.25 6.09 -1.68
C LEU A 157 21.64 7.50 -2.15
N ASP A 158 22.44 7.56 -3.23
CA ASP A 158 22.84 8.82 -3.87
C ASP A 158 23.39 9.89 -2.90
N GLY A 159 24.27 9.45 -2.02
CA GLY A 159 24.91 10.36 -1.05
C GLY A 159 23.96 10.97 -0.02
N GLY A 160 22.82 10.31 0.25
CA GLY A 160 21.82 10.73 1.23
C GLY A 160 20.62 11.47 0.62
N LYS A 161 20.63 11.75 -0.69
CA LYS A 161 19.49 12.39 -1.38
C LYS A 161 18.28 11.49 -1.55
N VAL A 162 18.45 10.18 -1.38
CA VAL A 162 17.38 9.20 -1.46
C VAL A 162 17.40 8.36 -0.18
N LYS A 163 16.32 8.43 0.59
CA LYS A 163 16.10 7.61 1.78
C LYS A 163 15.06 6.54 1.47
N VAL A 164 15.40 5.29 1.68
CA VAL A 164 14.52 4.14 1.51
C VAL A 164 14.09 3.62 2.89
N GLN A 165 12.81 3.48 3.10
CA GLN A 165 12.17 2.83 4.24
C GLN A 165 11.76 1.43 3.77
N GLN A 166 12.48 0.38 4.20
CA GLN A 166 12.28 -0.99 3.72
C GLN A 166 11.18 -1.70 4.51
N LEU A 167 10.08 -2.05 3.84
CA LEU A 167 8.91 -2.64 4.49
C LEU A 167 8.88 -4.16 4.38
N PHE A 168 9.04 -4.69 3.17
CA PHE A 168 9.03 -6.13 2.88
C PHE A 168 10.19 -6.51 1.96
N GLY A 169 10.69 -7.75 2.12
CA GLY A 169 11.78 -8.27 1.32
C GLY A 169 13.10 -7.56 1.60
N GLU A 170 14.06 -7.73 0.73
CA GLU A 170 15.41 -7.18 0.88
C GLU A 170 15.73 -6.22 -0.25
N TRP A 171 16.41 -5.12 0.07
CA TRP A 171 17.08 -4.27 -0.89
C TRP A 171 18.36 -3.69 -0.28
N ASN A 172 19.46 -3.73 -1.05
CA ASN A 172 20.76 -3.20 -0.66
C ASN A 172 21.31 -3.80 0.65
N GLY A 173 21.01 -5.09 0.93
CA GLY A 173 21.43 -5.78 2.16
C GLY A 173 20.60 -5.41 3.40
N VAL A 174 19.53 -4.65 3.24
CA VAL A 174 18.61 -4.29 4.32
C VAL A 174 17.31 -5.06 4.17
N GLU A 175 17.01 -5.88 5.17
CA GLU A 175 15.74 -6.62 5.24
C GLU A 175 14.59 -5.73 5.67
N GLY A 176 13.38 -6.01 5.15
CA GLY A 176 12.17 -5.30 5.48
C GLY A 176 11.67 -5.57 6.91
N ALA A 177 10.93 -4.62 7.45
CA ALA A 177 10.35 -4.68 8.78
C ALA A 177 9.30 -5.78 8.97
N PHE A 178 8.63 -6.17 7.89
CA PHE A 178 7.56 -7.17 7.90
C PHE A 178 7.96 -8.44 7.17
N GLU A 179 7.60 -9.59 7.75
CA GLU A 179 7.62 -10.86 7.05
C GLU A 179 6.31 -10.99 6.24
N GLY A 180 6.41 -10.98 4.91
CA GLY A 180 5.26 -11.12 4.03
C GLY A 180 4.69 -12.54 4.05
N THR A 181 3.38 -12.69 3.87
CA THR A 181 2.73 -14.01 3.70
C THR A 181 3.12 -14.70 2.40
N PHE A 182 3.65 -13.95 1.44
CA PHE A 182 4.22 -14.42 0.17
C PHE A 182 5.46 -13.57 -0.18
N PRO A 183 6.33 -14.04 -1.09
CA PRO A 183 7.49 -13.27 -1.51
C PRO A 183 7.06 -11.94 -2.16
N ILE A 184 7.41 -10.84 -1.52
CA ILE A 184 7.13 -9.47 -1.95
C ILE A 184 8.28 -8.57 -1.50
N THR A 185 8.65 -7.60 -2.31
CA THR A 185 9.49 -6.48 -1.88
C THR A 185 8.67 -5.20 -1.94
N MET A 186 8.73 -4.40 -0.89
CA MET A 186 8.03 -3.11 -0.85
C MET A 186 8.77 -2.11 0.02
N CYS A 187 8.77 -0.85 -0.41
CA CYS A 187 9.39 0.25 0.31
C CYS A 187 8.66 1.58 0.06
N THR A 188 8.82 2.51 1.00
CA THR A 188 8.57 3.94 0.80
C THR A 188 9.90 4.62 0.51
N ILE A 189 9.97 5.45 -0.52
CA ILE A 189 11.17 6.14 -0.94
C ILE A 189 10.94 7.64 -0.89
N TYR A 190 11.77 8.32 -0.12
CA TYR A 190 11.81 9.77 -0.01
C TYR A 190 12.99 10.28 -0.82
N LEU A 191 12.75 11.21 -1.73
CA LEU A 191 13.77 11.75 -2.63
C LEU A 191 13.86 13.27 -2.44
N GLU A 192 15.06 13.76 -2.20
CA GLU A 192 15.35 15.17 -2.40
C GLU A 192 15.42 15.49 -3.91
N LYS A 193 15.29 16.76 -4.26
CA LYS A 193 15.48 17.20 -5.65
C LYS A 193 16.82 16.71 -6.20
N GLU A 194 16.83 16.21 -7.44
CA GLU A 194 17.98 15.59 -8.14
C GLU A 194 18.47 14.28 -7.53
N GLY A 195 17.81 13.75 -6.49
CA GLY A 195 18.09 12.43 -5.96
C GLY A 195 17.77 11.33 -6.97
N LYS A 196 18.65 10.32 -7.10
CA LYS A 196 18.60 9.29 -8.14
C LYS A 196 18.75 7.90 -7.54
N PHE A 197 18.06 6.96 -8.11
CA PHE A 197 18.33 5.56 -7.86
C PHE A 197 18.05 4.68 -9.08
N GLU A 198 18.65 3.51 -9.05
CA GLU A 198 18.38 2.45 -10.02
C GLU A 198 18.03 1.17 -9.26
N LYS A 199 17.10 0.40 -9.80
CA LYS A 199 16.75 -0.91 -9.24
C LYS A 199 16.54 -1.90 -10.38
N GLU A 200 17.13 -3.08 -10.23
CA GLU A 200 16.84 -4.22 -11.10
C GLU A 200 15.72 -5.05 -10.46
N ILE A 201 14.70 -5.35 -11.25
CA ILE A 201 13.53 -6.15 -10.85
C ILE A 201 13.29 -7.18 -11.95
N SER A 202 13.11 -8.44 -11.56
CA SER A 202 12.85 -9.52 -12.52
C SER A 202 11.73 -9.17 -13.50
N ALA A 203 11.93 -9.53 -14.77
CA ALA A 203 10.89 -9.34 -15.78
C ALA A 203 9.61 -10.18 -15.50
N GLU A 204 9.72 -11.20 -14.65
CA GLU A 204 8.60 -12.05 -14.24
C GLU A 204 7.73 -11.41 -13.15
N GLU A 205 8.27 -10.42 -12.43
CA GLU A 205 7.55 -9.71 -11.37
C GLU A 205 6.73 -8.55 -11.91
N ASN A 206 5.56 -8.36 -11.38
CA ASN A 206 4.78 -7.14 -11.54
C ASN A 206 5.30 -6.06 -10.60
N ILE A 207 5.21 -4.79 -11.05
CA ILE A 207 5.73 -3.64 -10.31
C ILE A 207 4.57 -2.70 -9.99
N PHE A 208 4.39 -2.45 -8.71
CA PHE A 208 3.56 -1.37 -8.18
C PHE A 208 4.44 -0.14 -7.97
N PHE A 209 4.15 0.96 -8.65
CA PHE A 209 4.93 2.19 -8.61
C PHE A 209 3.98 3.38 -8.58
N TYR A 210 3.82 3.96 -7.39
CA TYR A 210 2.88 5.06 -7.18
C TYR A 210 3.58 6.29 -6.62
N ILE A 211 3.52 7.41 -7.35
CA ILE A 211 4.10 8.69 -6.92
C ILE A 211 3.07 9.39 -6.05
N VAL A 212 3.40 9.53 -4.77
CA VAL A 212 2.52 10.15 -3.76
C VAL A 212 2.61 11.66 -3.82
N ARG A 213 3.85 12.17 -3.77
CA ARG A 213 4.16 13.61 -3.82
C ARG A 213 5.28 13.85 -4.83
N GLY A 214 5.35 15.04 -5.38
CA GLY A 214 6.43 15.50 -6.24
C GLY A 214 6.34 15.03 -7.68
N GLU A 215 7.43 15.19 -8.40
CA GLU A 215 7.58 14.84 -9.81
C GLU A 215 8.87 14.06 -10.04
N LEU A 216 8.78 12.98 -10.77
CA LEU A 216 9.90 12.08 -11.05
C LEU A 216 10.13 11.95 -12.57
N ASN A 217 11.38 11.83 -12.98
CA ASN A 217 11.72 11.24 -14.26
C ASN A 217 11.92 9.73 -14.05
N VAL A 218 11.09 8.93 -14.71
CA VAL A 218 11.11 7.47 -14.64
C VAL A 218 11.47 6.92 -16.01
N ASN A 219 12.64 6.32 -16.15
CA ASN A 219 13.13 5.78 -17.43
C ASN A 219 13.06 6.79 -18.59
N GLY A 220 13.35 8.09 -18.32
CA GLY A 220 13.29 9.16 -19.31
C GLY A 220 11.90 9.76 -19.52
N THR A 221 10.89 9.36 -18.75
CA THR A 221 9.52 9.90 -18.82
C THR A 221 9.21 10.67 -17.55
N GLU A 222 8.75 11.92 -17.66
CA GLU A 222 8.31 12.73 -16.55
C GLU A 222 6.93 12.26 -16.07
N VAL A 223 6.80 12.04 -14.75
CA VAL A 223 5.60 11.55 -14.10
C VAL A 223 5.32 12.35 -12.83
N MET A 224 4.16 12.98 -12.79
CA MET A 224 3.71 13.79 -11.64
C MET A 224 3.13 12.95 -10.51
N PHE A 225 2.97 13.54 -9.34
CA PHE A 225 2.29 12.95 -8.19
C PHE A 225 0.86 12.48 -8.51
N ARG A 226 0.37 11.56 -7.72
CA ARG A 226 -0.94 10.89 -7.90
C ARG A 226 -1.07 10.15 -9.23
N ASN A 227 0.06 9.69 -9.76
CA ASN A 227 0.09 8.79 -10.90
C ASN A 227 0.69 7.44 -10.51
N LEU A 228 0.09 6.38 -11.03
CA LEU A 228 0.57 5.01 -10.94
C LEU A 228 1.20 4.64 -12.28
N VAL A 229 2.45 4.18 -12.24
CA VAL A 229 3.18 3.74 -13.43
C VAL A 229 3.00 2.24 -13.59
N GLU A 230 2.36 1.83 -14.67
CA GLU A 230 2.25 0.43 -15.10
C GLU A 230 3.43 0.09 -16.00
N PHE A 231 4.21 -0.90 -15.61
CA PHE A 231 5.34 -1.39 -16.40
C PHE A 231 4.94 -2.62 -17.21
N GLY A 232 5.58 -2.77 -18.37
CA GLY A 232 5.55 -4.02 -19.15
C GLY A 232 6.52 -5.05 -18.56
N ASN A 233 6.55 -6.24 -19.16
CA ASN A 233 7.41 -7.36 -18.71
C ASN A 233 8.70 -7.47 -19.55
N SER A 234 9.12 -6.40 -20.24
CA SER A 234 10.36 -6.32 -21.00
C SER A 234 11.36 -5.40 -20.32
N GLY A 235 12.60 -5.89 -20.19
CA GLY A 235 13.63 -5.21 -19.41
C GLY A 235 13.50 -5.44 -17.89
N GLN A 236 14.52 -5.07 -17.17
CA GLN A 236 14.63 -5.33 -15.74
C GLN A 236 15.00 -4.08 -14.93
N LYS A 237 15.59 -3.07 -15.56
CA LYS A 237 16.11 -1.89 -14.89
C LYS A 237 15.09 -0.76 -14.83
N ILE A 238 14.88 -0.23 -13.65
CA ILE A 238 14.18 1.03 -13.42
C ILE A 238 15.21 2.07 -13.02
N GLN A 239 15.14 3.25 -13.63
CA GLN A 239 15.94 4.41 -13.30
C GLN A 239 15.00 5.55 -12.93
N VAL A 240 15.27 6.19 -11.79
CA VAL A 240 14.45 7.27 -11.24
C VAL A 240 15.33 8.45 -10.88
N GLU A 241 14.86 9.64 -11.22
CA GLU A 241 15.43 10.93 -10.80
C GLU A 241 14.31 11.84 -10.31
N ALA A 242 14.48 12.45 -9.16
CA ALA A 242 13.54 13.41 -8.61
C ALA A 242 13.72 14.79 -9.25
N LEU A 243 12.66 15.32 -9.88
CA LEU A 243 12.66 16.67 -10.46
C LEU A 243 12.39 17.73 -9.40
N GLU A 244 11.72 17.33 -8.32
CA GLU A 244 11.51 18.07 -7.09
C GLU A 244 11.51 17.12 -5.90
N GLU A 245 11.35 17.58 -4.67
CA GLU A 245 11.18 16.70 -3.52
C GLU A 245 9.98 15.78 -3.73
N ALA A 246 10.17 14.47 -3.54
CA ALA A 246 9.16 13.48 -3.91
C ALA A 246 9.04 12.33 -2.91
N VAL A 247 7.87 11.71 -2.90
CA VAL A 247 7.58 10.48 -2.15
C VAL A 247 7.00 9.44 -3.11
N LEU A 248 7.59 8.25 -3.10
CA LEU A 248 7.24 7.12 -3.96
C LEU A 248 6.97 5.88 -3.10
N ILE A 249 5.91 5.14 -3.42
CA ILE A 249 5.73 3.76 -2.95
C ILE A 249 6.08 2.82 -4.09
N LEU A 250 7.08 1.98 -3.86
CA LEU A 250 7.55 0.96 -4.80
C LEU A 250 7.33 -0.43 -4.18
N GLY A 251 6.65 -1.30 -4.92
CA GLY A 251 6.52 -2.71 -4.59
C GLY A 251 6.68 -3.59 -5.82
N HIS A 252 7.16 -4.82 -5.64
CA HIS A 252 7.19 -5.82 -6.72
C HIS A 252 7.01 -7.23 -6.16
N ALA A 253 6.35 -8.08 -6.95
CA ALA A 253 6.10 -9.48 -6.62
C ALA A 253 5.79 -10.28 -7.88
N LEU A 254 5.96 -11.60 -7.80
CA LEU A 254 5.44 -12.50 -8.84
C LEU A 254 3.91 -12.46 -8.85
N PRO A 255 3.27 -12.39 -10.02
CA PRO A 255 1.81 -12.49 -10.11
C PRO A 255 1.36 -13.90 -9.72
N PHE A 256 0.21 -13.99 -9.05
CA PHE A 256 -0.36 -15.30 -8.69
C PHE A 256 -0.99 -16.00 -9.89
N ASN A 257 -1.48 -15.22 -10.86
CA ASN A 257 -2.18 -15.76 -12.04
C ASN A 257 -3.36 -16.68 -11.67
N GLU A 258 -4.01 -16.40 -10.54
CA GLU A 258 -5.17 -17.14 -10.02
C GLU A 258 -6.46 -16.37 -10.29
N PRO A 259 -7.62 -17.06 -10.41
CA PRO A 259 -8.91 -16.39 -10.45
C PRO A 259 -9.10 -15.52 -9.19
N MET A 260 -9.63 -14.32 -9.36
CA MET A 260 -9.96 -13.42 -8.26
C MET A 260 -11.36 -12.85 -8.45
N VAL A 261 -12.13 -12.86 -7.35
CA VAL A 261 -13.43 -12.21 -7.25
C VAL A 261 -13.40 -11.29 -6.05
N ALA A 262 -13.55 -9.98 -6.28
CA ALA A 262 -13.66 -8.97 -5.24
C ALA A 262 -15.09 -8.43 -5.19
N GLN A 263 -15.71 -8.44 -4.00
CA GLN A 263 -17.03 -7.88 -3.79
C GLN A 263 -17.14 -7.27 -2.39
N GLY A 264 -17.27 -5.95 -2.34
CA GLY A 264 -17.21 -5.21 -1.08
C GLY A 264 -15.87 -5.46 -0.37
N PRO A 265 -15.89 -5.86 0.92
CA PRO A 265 -14.68 -6.02 1.71
C PRO A 265 -14.01 -7.40 1.57
N PHE A 266 -14.50 -8.25 0.67
CA PHE A 266 -14.04 -9.63 0.53
C PHE A 266 -13.37 -9.88 -0.83
N VAL A 267 -12.23 -10.57 -0.79
CA VAL A 267 -11.43 -10.92 -1.96
C VAL A 267 -11.14 -12.42 -1.95
N MET A 268 -11.85 -13.17 -2.81
CA MET A 268 -11.78 -14.61 -2.87
C MET A 268 -11.46 -15.10 -4.29
N ASN A 269 -11.45 -16.40 -4.53
CA ASN A 269 -11.19 -16.98 -5.86
C ASN A 269 -12.47 -17.29 -6.65
N THR A 270 -13.61 -17.46 -5.96
CA THR A 270 -14.90 -17.79 -6.59
C THR A 270 -16.05 -16.97 -6.00
N GLN A 271 -17.13 -16.82 -6.78
CA GLN A 271 -18.36 -16.18 -6.31
C GLN A 271 -19.00 -16.94 -5.14
N GLN A 272 -18.89 -18.26 -5.11
CA GLN A 272 -19.38 -19.07 -4.01
C GLN A 272 -18.66 -18.71 -2.70
N GLN A 273 -17.33 -18.59 -2.73
CA GLN A 273 -16.55 -18.19 -1.55
C GLN A 273 -16.90 -16.79 -1.06
N ILE A 274 -17.29 -15.88 -1.96
CA ILE A 274 -17.80 -14.55 -1.56
C ILE A 274 -19.12 -14.70 -0.80
N GLN A 275 -20.05 -15.55 -1.27
CA GLN A 275 -21.32 -15.80 -0.59
C GLN A 275 -21.08 -16.43 0.80
N GLU A 276 -20.15 -17.39 0.89
CA GLU A 276 -19.72 -17.98 2.16
C GLU A 276 -19.14 -16.92 3.11
N ALA A 277 -18.32 -15.97 2.61
CA ALA A 277 -17.77 -14.89 3.41
C ALA A 277 -18.86 -14.00 4.02
N TYR A 278 -19.88 -13.62 3.24
CA TYR A 278 -21.03 -12.87 3.76
C TYR A 278 -21.82 -13.66 4.80
N ALA A 279 -22.08 -14.96 4.55
CA ALA A 279 -22.81 -15.83 5.48
C ALA A 279 -22.04 -15.99 6.80
N ASP A 280 -20.72 -16.19 6.74
CA ASP A 280 -19.86 -16.33 7.91
C ASP A 280 -19.79 -15.04 8.72
N TYR A 281 -19.72 -13.87 8.06
CA TYR A 281 -19.77 -12.59 8.73
C TYR A 281 -21.10 -12.38 9.47
N GLN A 282 -22.24 -12.66 8.80
CA GLN A 282 -23.57 -12.59 9.42
C GLN A 282 -23.74 -13.57 10.57
N ALA A 283 -23.07 -14.71 10.54
CA ALA A 283 -23.05 -15.70 11.62
C ALA A 283 -22.06 -15.36 12.76
N GLY A 284 -21.40 -14.19 12.72
CA GLY A 284 -20.47 -13.73 13.77
C GLY A 284 -19.12 -14.45 13.80
N LYS A 285 -18.74 -15.16 12.72
CA LYS A 285 -17.49 -15.94 12.69
C LYS A 285 -16.20 -15.09 12.53
N PHE A 286 -16.32 -13.78 12.34
CA PHE A 286 -15.17 -12.88 12.23
C PHE A 286 -14.75 -12.30 13.59
N GLY A 287 -15.25 -12.88 14.68
CA GLY A 287 -15.02 -12.42 16.04
C GLY A 287 -16.04 -11.39 16.51
N ALA A 288 -16.01 -11.08 17.81
CA ALA A 288 -16.89 -10.10 18.41
C ALA A 288 -16.24 -8.72 18.33
N TRP A 289 -17.01 -7.72 17.93
CA TRP A 289 -16.62 -6.33 18.09
C TRP A 289 -16.99 -5.88 19.51
N ASN A 290 -15.99 -5.81 20.39
CA ASN A 290 -16.17 -5.30 21.75
C ASN A 290 -15.71 -3.83 21.80
N HIS A 291 -16.62 -2.95 22.20
CA HIS A 291 -16.37 -1.50 22.34
C HIS A 291 -15.54 -1.18 23.56
#